data_3904496f5e81b80518790c1514f4c87a
#
_entry.id   3904496f5e81b80518790c1514f4c87a
#
_cell.length_a   1.000
_cell.length_b   1.000
_cell.length_c   1.000
_cell.angle_alpha   90.00
_cell.angle_beta   90.00
_cell.angle_gamma   90.00
#
_symmetry.space_group_name_H-M   'P 1'
#
loop_
_entity.id
_entity.type
_entity.pdbx_description
1 polymer ?
#
loop_
_entity_poly.entity_id
_entity_poly.type
_entity_poly.pdbx_seq_one_letter_code
_entity_poly.pdbx_strand_id
1 'polypeptide(L)'
;MPSSATLRRIAILSWIVAGVAVVAVAWSLAFAPRPEPGRFAFPAVPSSRVVEAPDGHAYQYTAAPNISWDKARAAAARHSWQGHKGYLATIDSAAEFQFVLGNVFPDDTDVTYLGGRQTARGEWRWVTGPDGRADSGKGVLFWRGYENGEAVGFAAWMFSAFQHGGKWDVDKVCCVTMFSYRKRQFSTSLGTGDTDEGVAGYLVEYGEN
;
A
#
# COMPACT_ATOMS: atom_id res chain seq x y z
N MET A 1 35.66 53.26 -39.10
CA MET A 1 36.01 52.47 -37.91
C MET A 1 35.21 52.99 -36.70
N PRO A 2 34.47 52.19 -35.97
CA PRO A 2 33.70 52.69 -34.84
C PRO A 2 34.67 53.15 -33.73
N SER A 3 34.30 54.21 -33.02
CA SER A 3 35.12 54.83 -31.99
C SER A 3 35.19 53.90 -30.76
N SER A 4 36.32 53.99 -30.03
CA SER A 4 36.57 53.17 -28.80
C SER A 4 35.44 53.31 -27.74
N ALA A 5 34.71 54.43 -27.75
CA ALA A 5 33.55 54.67 -26.88
C ALA A 5 32.34 53.79 -27.25
N THR A 6 32.12 53.51 -28.55
CA THR A 6 31.01 52.71 -29.05
C THR A 6 31.25 51.23 -28.68
N LEU A 7 32.47 50.73 -28.80
CA LEU A 7 32.81 49.34 -28.41
C LEU A 7 32.69 49.10 -26.91
N ARG A 8 33.03 50.07 -26.07
CA ARG A 8 32.86 49.95 -24.62
C ARG A 8 31.38 49.92 -24.21
N ARG A 9 30.50 50.70 -24.86
CA ARG A 9 29.06 50.67 -24.57
C ARG A 9 28.40 49.34 -24.98
N ILE A 10 28.83 48.73 -26.10
CA ILE A 10 28.30 47.41 -26.50
C ILE A 10 28.78 46.33 -25.57
N ALA A 11 30.03 46.35 -25.08
CA ALA A 11 30.53 45.38 -24.14
C ALA A 11 29.78 45.46 -22.78
N ILE A 12 29.54 46.65 -22.26
CA ILE A 12 28.83 46.85 -21.00
C ILE A 12 27.40 46.36 -21.09
N LEU A 13 26.69 46.63 -22.19
CA LEU A 13 25.32 46.18 -22.43
C LEU A 13 25.26 44.63 -22.48
N SER A 14 26.24 43.97 -23.13
CA SER A 14 26.33 42.52 -23.19
C SER A 14 26.51 41.86 -21.82
N TRP A 15 27.32 42.45 -20.95
CA TRP A 15 27.50 41.94 -19.58
C TRP A 15 26.27 42.14 -18.70
N ILE A 16 25.53 43.22 -18.86
CA ILE A 16 24.29 43.46 -18.13
C ILE A 16 23.23 42.46 -18.55
N VAL A 17 23.04 42.19 -19.81
CA VAL A 17 22.08 41.20 -20.30
C VAL A 17 22.43 39.80 -19.86
N ALA A 18 23.72 39.41 -19.90
CA ALA A 18 24.17 38.11 -19.40
C ALA A 18 23.97 37.98 -17.86
N GLY A 19 24.26 39.03 -17.11
CA GLY A 19 24.05 39.06 -15.67
C GLY A 19 22.59 38.92 -15.26
N VAL A 20 21.68 39.60 -15.94
CA VAL A 20 20.23 39.51 -15.70
C VAL A 20 19.70 38.10 -16.03
N ALA A 21 20.18 37.50 -17.13
CA ALA A 21 19.77 36.14 -17.51
C ALA A 21 20.23 35.09 -16.46
N VAL A 22 21.45 35.21 -15.95
CA VAL A 22 21.98 34.30 -14.91
C VAL A 22 21.19 34.44 -13.62
N VAL A 23 20.87 35.66 -13.19
CA VAL A 23 20.06 35.90 -11.98
C VAL A 23 18.65 35.37 -12.15
N ALA A 24 18.02 35.55 -13.32
CA ALA A 24 16.67 35.03 -13.59
C ALA A 24 16.63 33.50 -13.56
N VAL A 25 17.63 32.81 -14.11
CA VAL A 25 17.75 31.35 -14.07
C VAL A 25 17.99 30.87 -12.63
N ALA A 26 18.86 31.54 -11.88
CA ALA A 26 19.11 31.20 -10.49
C ALA A 26 17.85 31.38 -9.61
N TRP A 27 17.08 32.43 -9.85
CA TRP A 27 15.80 32.67 -9.17
C TRP A 27 14.76 31.59 -9.54
N SER A 28 14.66 31.23 -10.81
CA SER A 28 13.75 30.16 -11.27
C SER A 28 14.08 28.82 -10.65
N LEU A 29 15.36 28.51 -10.44
CA LEU A 29 15.80 27.26 -9.78
C LEU A 29 15.63 27.32 -8.23
N ALA A 30 15.74 28.50 -7.62
CA ALA A 30 15.61 28.68 -6.18
C ALA A 30 14.15 28.69 -5.71
N PHE A 31 13.22 29.12 -6.58
CA PHE A 31 11.79 29.19 -6.31
C PHE A 31 10.97 28.18 -7.11
N ALA A 32 11.60 27.26 -7.84
CA ALA A 32 10.89 26.12 -8.39
C ALA A 32 10.25 25.36 -7.22
N PRO A 33 8.94 25.07 -7.26
CA PRO A 33 8.31 24.28 -6.22
C PRO A 33 9.11 22.96 -6.12
N ARG A 34 9.69 22.71 -4.95
CA ARG A 34 10.33 21.42 -4.69
C ARG A 34 9.26 20.36 -4.90
N PRO A 35 9.55 19.27 -5.66
CA PRO A 35 8.63 18.16 -5.69
C PRO A 35 8.40 17.73 -4.25
N GLU A 36 7.13 17.71 -3.82
CA GLU A 36 6.73 17.24 -2.50
C GLU A 36 7.35 15.85 -2.31
N PRO A 37 8.14 15.63 -1.25
CA PRO A 37 8.71 14.32 -1.01
C PRO A 37 7.57 13.37 -0.67
N GLY A 38 7.31 12.40 -1.54
CA GLY A 38 6.54 11.22 -1.18
C GLY A 38 5.14 11.06 -1.73
N ARG A 39 4.66 11.89 -2.65
CA ARG A 39 3.50 11.48 -3.44
C ARG A 39 3.95 10.61 -4.62
N PHE A 40 4.27 9.36 -4.33
CA PHE A 40 4.17 8.33 -5.35
C PHE A 40 2.67 8.16 -5.65
N ALA A 41 2.15 8.91 -6.61
CA ALA A 41 0.87 8.60 -7.20
C ALA A 41 1.09 7.30 -8.00
N PHE A 42 0.83 6.16 -7.37
CA PHE A 42 0.72 4.91 -8.11
C PHE A 42 -0.38 5.11 -9.16
N PRO A 43 -0.16 4.69 -10.41
CA PRO A 43 -1.25 4.69 -11.38
C PRO A 43 -2.39 3.88 -10.77
N ALA A 44 -3.62 4.42 -10.87
CA ALA A 44 -4.78 3.72 -10.36
C ALA A 44 -4.91 2.40 -11.12
N VAL A 45 -4.55 1.30 -10.46
CA VAL A 45 -4.69 -0.05 -11.03
C VAL A 45 -6.18 -0.38 -10.98
N PRO A 46 -6.81 -0.74 -12.11
CA PRO A 46 -8.22 -1.08 -12.13
C PRO A 46 -8.53 -2.25 -11.18
N SER A 47 -9.71 -2.23 -10.55
CA SER A 47 -10.20 -3.39 -9.80
C SER A 47 -10.26 -4.63 -10.70
N SER A 48 -9.87 -5.78 -10.15
CA SER A 48 -9.95 -7.04 -10.88
C SER A 48 -11.40 -7.51 -11.01
N ARG A 49 -11.64 -8.40 -11.95
CA ARG A 49 -12.86 -9.22 -11.94
C ARG A 49 -12.85 -10.15 -10.73
N VAL A 50 -14.01 -10.68 -10.35
CA VAL A 50 -14.11 -11.80 -9.39
C VAL A 50 -13.52 -13.06 -10.02
N VAL A 51 -12.69 -13.77 -9.29
CA VAL A 51 -12.02 -15.01 -9.70
C VAL A 51 -12.36 -16.11 -8.70
N GLU A 52 -12.97 -17.19 -9.18
CA GLU A 52 -13.29 -18.37 -8.38
C GLU A 52 -12.05 -19.23 -8.17
N ALA A 53 -11.84 -19.67 -6.94
CA ALA A 53 -10.82 -20.64 -6.57
C ALA A 53 -11.38 -22.07 -6.58
N PRO A 54 -10.51 -23.09 -6.69
CA PRO A 54 -10.94 -24.50 -6.73
C PRO A 54 -11.63 -24.99 -5.46
N ASP A 55 -11.45 -24.33 -4.34
CA ASP A 55 -12.06 -24.62 -3.04
C ASP A 55 -13.45 -24.05 -2.85
N GLY A 56 -13.97 -23.30 -3.85
CA GLY A 56 -15.29 -22.68 -3.84
C GLY A 56 -15.30 -21.26 -3.30
N HIS A 57 -14.17 -20.73 -2.86
CA HIS A 57 -14.04 -19.32 -2.55
C HIS A 57 -13.86 -18.48 -3.82
N ALA A 58 -14.15 -17.21 -3.74
CA ALA A 58 -13.87 -16.29 -4.84
C ALA A 58 -13.23 -15.01 -4.30
N TYR A 59 -12.40 -14.40 -5.13
CA TYR A 59 -11.60 -13.26 -4.74
C TYR A 59 -11.70 -12.12 -5.73
N GLN A 60 -11.60 -10.89 -5.23
CA GLN A 60 -11.58 -9.68 -6.04
C GLN A 60 -10.63 -8.65 -5.46
N TYR A 61 -9.64 -8.23 -6.23
CA TYR A 61 -8.89 -7.02 -5.91
C TYR A 61 -9.75 -5.78 -6.20
N THR A 62 -9.81 -4.85 -5.25
CA THR A 62 -10.51 -3.57 -5.41
C THR A 62 -9.54 -2.42 -5.21
N ALA A 63 -9.34 -1.63 -6.28
CA ALA A 63 -8.52 -0.44 -6.23
C ALA A 63 -9.18 0.64 -5.36
N ALA A 64 -8.46 1.12 -4.37
CA ALA A 64 -8.89 2.19 -3.48
C ALA A 64 -7.65 2.86 -2.86
N PRO A 65 -6.95 3.72 -3.61
CA PRO A 65 -5.71 4.31 -3.14
C PRO A 65 -5.88 5.07 -1.83
N ASN A 66 -4.94 4.85 -0.92
CA ASN A 66 -4.89 5.49 0.40
C ASN A 66 -6.10 5.21 1.30
N ILE A 67 -6.85 4.14 1.06
CA ILE A 67 -7.96 3.74 1.94
C ILE A 67 -7.40 3.27 3.28
N SER A 68 -8.06 3.58 4.39
CA SER A 68 -7.74 2.99 5.70
C SER A 68 -8.32 1.59 5.84
N TRP A 69 -7.74 0.77 6.74
CA TRP A 69 -8.19 -0.61 6.93
C TRP A 69 -9.66 -0.72 7.33
N ASP A 70 -10.14 0.13 8.27
CA ASP A 70 -11.53 0.11 8.70
C ASP A 70 -12.50 0.50 7.57
N LYS A 71 -12.12 1.46 6.72
CA LYS A 71 -12.89 1.82 5.52
C LYS A 71 -12.88 0.69 4.49
N ALA A 72 -11.74 0.04 4.29
CA ALA A 72 -11.61 -1.11 3.39
C ALA A 72 -12.48 -2.28 3.87
N ARG A 73 -12.48 -2.59 5.17
CA ARG A 73 -13.36 -3.60 5.78
C ARG A 73 -14.83 -3.28 5.55
N ALA A 74 -15.24 -2.05 5.83
CA ALA A 74 -16.61 -1.62 5.60
C ALA A 74 -17.01 -1.62 4.12
N ALA A 75 -16.06 -1.32 3.23
CA ALA A 75 -16.28 -1.39 1.79
C ALA A 75 -16.41 -2.83 1.32
N ALA A 76 -15.52 -3.73 1.72
CA ALA A 76 -15.58 -5.15 1.39
C ALA A 76 -16.92 -5.78 1.78
N ALA A 77 -17.44 -5.45 2.97
CA ALA A 77 -18.74 -5.95 3.44
C ALA A 77 -19.95 -5.48 2.61
N ARG A 78 -19.80 -4.49 1.74
CA ARG A 78 -20.84 -4.04 0.79
C ARG A 78 -20.83 -4.81 -0.52
N HIS A 79 -19.74 -5.51 -0.82
CA HIS A 79 -19.67 -6.36 -1.99
C HIS A 79 -20.53 -7.60 -1.80
N SER A 80 -21.04 -8.16 -2.89
CA SER A 80 -21.68 -9.46 -2.91
C SER A 80 -21.43 -10.14 -4.26
N TRP A 81 -21.28 -11.44 -4.23
CA TRP A 81 -21.09 -12.25 -5.41
C TRP A 81 -21.79 -13.60 -5.25
N GLN A 82 -22.63 -13.99 -6.20
CA GLN A 82 -23.43 -15.22 -6.17
C GLN A 82 -24.20 -15.47 -4.86
N GLY A 83 -24.66 -14.41 -4.18
CA GLY A 83 -25.39 -14.49 -2.91
C GLY A 83 -24.49 -14.43 -1.66
N HIS A 84 -23.18 -14.59 -1.78
CA HIS A 84 -22.24 -14.47 -0.70
C HIS A 84 -21.86 -13.01 -0.43
N LYS A 85 -21.77 -12.63 0.84
CA LYS A 85 -21.27 -11.31 1.24
C LYS A 85 -19.75 -11.30 1.19
N GLY A 86 -19.19 -10.18 0.69
CA GLY A 86 -17.76 -9.96 0.69
C GLY A 86 -17.23 -9.58 2.07
N TYR A 87 -15.97 -9.89 2.29
CA TYR A 87 -15.18 -9.44 3.45
C TYR A 87 -13.73 -9.24 3.03
N LEU A 88 -12.91 -8.57 3.86
CA LEU A 88 -11.47 -8.53 3.58
C LEU A 88 -10.91 -9.93 3.66
N ALA A 89 -10.18 -10.35 2.63
CA ALA A 89 -9.71 -11.72 2.49
C ALA A 89 -8.83 -12.15 3.66
N THR A 90 -9.05 -13.38 4.10
CA THR A 90 -8.17 -14.10 5.02
C THR A 90 -7.39 -15.12 4.23
N ILE A 91 -6.11 -15.30 4.50
CA ILE A 91 -5.23 -16.21 3.75
C ILE A 91 -4.67 -17.23 4.73
N ASP A 92 -5.30 -18.38 4.79
CA ASP A 92 -5.01 -19.40 5.80
C ASP A 92 -4.14 -20.55 5.30
N SER A 93 -3.85 -20.61 4.02
CA SER A 93 -3.07 -21.67 3.41
C SER A 93 -2.09 -21.18 2.34
N ALA A 94 -1.04 -21.97 2.12
CA ALA A 94 -0.09 -21.69 1.04
C ALA A 94 -0.72 -21.84 -0.35
N ALA A 95 -1.68 -22.75 -0.52
CA ALA A 95 -2.38 -22.97 -1.77
C ALA A 95 -3.23 -21.75 -2.15
N GLU A 96 -4.01 -21.24 -1.21
CA GLU A 96 -4.79 -20.03 -1.35
C GLU A 96 -3.91 -18.81 -1.66
N PHE A 97 -2.84 -18.64 -0.90
CA PHE A 97 -1.87 -17.57 -1.13
C PHE A 97 -1.32 -17.59 -2.57
N GLN A 98 -0.91 -18.73 -3.07
CA GLN A 98 -0.41 -18.87 -4.43
C GLN A 98 -1.50 -18.63 -5.48
N PHE A 99 -2.73 -19.10 -5.22
CA PHE A 99 -3.86 -18.86 -6.10
C PHE A 99 -4.16 -17.36 -6.24
N VAL A 100 -4.27 -16.66 -5.13
CA VAL A 100 -4.55 -15.21 -5.10
C VAL A 100 -3.46 -14.44 -5.83
N LEU A 101 -2.19 -14.73 -5.56
CA LEU A 101 -1.06 -14.08 -6.21
C LEU A 101 -1.00 -14.31 -7.72
N GLY A 102 -1.38 -15.49 -8.16
CA GLY A 102 -1.28 -15.87 -9.57
C GLY A 102 -2.47 -15.45 -10.43
N ASN A 103 -3.64 -15.23 -9.82
CA ASN A 103 -4.89 -15.11 -10.59
C ASN A 103 -5.68 -13.83 -10.30
N VAL A 104 -5.49 -13.17 -9.16
CA VAL A 104 -6.37 -12.09 -8.72
C VAL A 104 -5.73 -10.72 -8.85
N PHE A 105 -4.46 -10.60 -8.52
CA PHE A 105 -3.76 -9.33 -8.56
C PHE A 105 -3.38 -8.91 -9.97
N PRO A 106 -3.61 -7.64 -10.34
CA PRO A 106 -2.94 -7.03 -11.49
C PRO A 106 -1.42 -7.01 -11.25
N ASP A 107 -0.65 -7.14 -12.33
CA ASP A 107 0.81 -7.29 -12.27
C ASP A 107 1.56 -6.18 -11.49
N ASP A 108 0.99 -4.98 -11.41
CA ASP A 108 1.59 -3.79 -10.79
C ASP A 108 0.92 -3.38 -9.47
N THR A 109 0.13 -4.25 -8.86
CA THR A 109 -0.52 -3.95 -7.56
C THR A 109 0.51 -3.97 -6.44
N ASP A 110 0.63 -2.86 -5.71
CA ASP A 110 1.66 -2.72 -4.67
C ASP A 110 1.16 -3.21 -3.31
N VAL A 111 0.63 -2.36 -2.47
CA VAL A 111 0.22 -2.70 -1.11
C VAL A 111 -1.29 -2.87 -1.04
N THR A 112 -1.74 -4.03 -0.60
CA THR A 112 -3.16 -4.39 -0.56
C THR A 112 -3.56 -4.86 0.84
N TYR A 113 -4.64 -4.34 1.40
CA TYR A 113 -5.16 -4.81 2.67
C TYR A 113 -5.77 -6.20 2.60
N LEU A 114 -5.48 -6.97 3.66
CA LEU A 114 -6.12 -8.24 4.02
C LEU A 114 -6.93 -8.11 5.31
N GLY A 115 -7.65 -9.17 5.68
CA GLY A 115 -8.54 -9.23 6.85
C GLY A 115 -7.86 -9.46 8.19
N GLY A 116 -6.55 -9.41 8.23
CA GLY A 116 -5.76 -9.62 9.43
C GLY A 116 -5.40 -8.33 10.16
N ARG A 117 -5.30 -8.40 11.49
CA ARG A 117 -4.80 -7.30 12.31
C ARG A 117 -4.18 -7.77 13.62
N GLN A 118 -3.42 -6.88 14.24
CA GLN A 118 -2.95 -7.06 15.61
C GLN A 118 -4.12 -6.81 16.58
N THR A 119 -4.55 -7.83 17.32
CA THR A 119 -5.67 -7.75 18.28
C THR A 119 -5.21 -7.53 19.72
N ALA A 120 -4.01 -7.97 20.02
CA ALA A 120 -3.26 -7.66 21.24
C ALA A 120 -1.79 -7.56 20.86
N ARG A 121 -0.95 -7.01 21.75
CA ARG A 121 0.48 -6.84 21.46
C ARG A 121 1.13 -8.18 21.05
N GLY A 122 1.54 -8.26 19.79
CA GLY A 122 2.12 -9.46 19.20
C GLY A 122 1.15 -10.58 18.89
N GLU A 123 -0.16 -10.38 18.98
CA GLU A 123 -1.16 -11.34 18.51
C GLU A 123 -1.78 -10.89 17.21
N TRP A 124 -1.55 -11.67 16.15
CA TRP A 124 -2.07 -11.39 14.82
C TRP A 124 -3.15 -12.39 14.45
N ARG A 125 -4.33 -11.86 14.14
CA ARG A 125 -5.52 -12.67 13.90
C ARG A 125 -6.19 -12.27 12.60
N TRP A 126 -6.77 -13.25 11.91
CA TRP A 126 -7.79 -13.02 10.90
C TRP A 126 -9.09 -12.64 11.62
N VAL A 127 -9.61 -11.44 11.33
CA VAL A 127 -10.74 -10.86 12.07
C VAL A 127 -11.92 -10.50 11.18
N THR A 128 -11.91 -10.99 9.96
CA THR A 128 -12.97 -10.77 8.97
C THR A 128 -13.54 -12.09 8.49
N GLY A 129 -14.68 -12.04 7.80
CA GLY A 129 -15.32 -13.23 7.29
C GLY A 129 -15.66 -14.27 8.33
N PRO A 130 -15.69 -15.55 7.94
CA PRO A 130 -15.89 -16.68 8.83
C PRO A 130 -14.85 -16.76 9.95
N ASP A 131 -13.59 -16.56 9.62
CA ASP A 131 -12.47 -16.57 10.57
C ASP A 131 -12.64 -15.56 11.69
N GLY A 132 -13.21 -14.40 11.38
CA GLY A 132 -13.48 -13.35 12.38
C GLY A 132 -14.45 -13.77 13.47
N ARG A 133 -15.25 -14.81 13.25
CA ARG A 133 -16.19 -15.36 14.23
C ARG A 133 -15.56 -16.37 15.20
N ALA A 134 -14.39 -16.90 14.88
CA ALA A 134 -13.65 -17.85 15.71
C ALA A 134 -13.25 -17.26 17.06
N ASP A 135 -12.93 -18.12 18.01
CA ASP A 135 -12.48 -17.75 19.38
C ASP A 135 -13.40 -16.68 20.03
N SER A 136 -14.72 -16.93 19.97
CA SER A 136 -15.76 -16.02 20.51
C SER A 136 -15.71 -14.61 19.91
N GLY A 137 -15.41 -14.53 18.60
CA GLY A 137 -15.36 -13.28 17.84
C GLY A 137 -14.01 -12.53 17.92
N LYS A 138 -12.99 -13.15 18.49
CA LYS A 138 -11.62 -12.59 18.48
C LYS A 138 -10.90 -12.83 17.16
N GLY A 139 -11.34 -13.82 16.38
CA GLY A 139 -10.74 -14.22 15.14
C GLY A 139 -9.69 -15.34 15.28
N VAL A 140 -9.29 -15.90 14.13
CA VAL A 140 -8.29 -16.97 14.06
C VAL A 140 -6.90 -16.43 14.31
N LEU A 141 -6.22 -16.92 15.35
CA LEU A 141 -4.82 -16.59 15.62
C LEU A 141 -3.92 -17.31 14.62
N PHE A 142 -3.12 -16.56 13.86
CA PHE A 142 -2.20 -17.15 12.88
C PHE A 142 -0.72 -16.86 13.17
N TRP A 143 -0.41 -15.83 13.98
CA TRP A 143 0.97 -15.49 14.32
C TRP A 143 1.07 -14.87 15.73
N ARG A 144 2.15 -15.22 16.45
CA ARG A 144 2.54 -14.61 17.72
C ARG A 144 3.90 -13.95 17.61
N GLY A 145 4.00 -12.74 18.14
CA GLY A 145 5.23 -11.96 18.13
C GLY A 145 5.35 -11.04 16.94
N TYR A 146 6.57 -10.72 16.60
CA TYR A 146 6.94 -9.84 15.50
C TYR A 146 7.93 -10.58 14.59
N GLU A 147 9.09 -9.98 14.24
CA GLU A 147 10.03 -10.54 13.28
C GLU A 147 10.59 -11.92 13.65
N ASN A 148 10.82 -12.16 14.95
CA ASN A 148 11.23 -13.46 15.48
C ASN A 148 10.06 -14.19 16.16
N GLY A 149 8.86 -14.00 15.63
CA GLY A 149 7.66 -14.60 16.18
C GLY A 149 7.46 -16.05 15.76
N GLU A 150 6.34 -16.61 16.21
CA GLU A 150 5.96 -18.00 16.02
C GLU A 150 4.70 -18.09 15.15
N ALA A 151 4.74 -18.94 14.12
CA ALA A 151 3.58 -19.27 13.32
C ALA A 151 2.65 -20.21 14.10
N VAL A 152 1.37 -19.83 14.19
CA VAL A 152 0.28 -20.64 14.72
C VAL A 152 -0.54 -21.24 13.58
N GLY A 153 -0.65 -20.50 12.49
CA GLY A 153 -1.26 -20.87 11.22
C GLY A 153 -0.36 -20.50 10.04
N PHE A 154 -0.93 -20.45 8.86
CA PHE A 154 -0.18 -20.00 7.69
C PHE A 154 0.18 -18.51 7.82
N ALA A 155 1.44 -18.19 7.56
CA ALA A 155 1.95 -16.83 7.52
C ALA A 155 3.10 -16.72 6.52
N ALA A 156 3.04 -15.69 5.67
CA ALA A 156 4.03 -15.45 4.63
C ALA A 156 4.72 -14.09 4.82
N TRP A 157 5.15 -13.78 6.06
CA TRP A 157 5.76 -12.50 6.40
C TRP A 157 7.05 -12.23 5.63
N MET A 158 7.19 -11.01 5.15
CA MET A 158 8.48 -10.53 4.66
C MET A 158 9.43 -10.21 5.83
N PHE A 159 10.73 -10.29 5.59
CA PHE A 159 11.77 -10.06 6.62
C PHE A 159 11.63 -8.74 7.40
N SER A 160 11.10 -7.70 6.78
CA SER A 160 10.92 -6.38 7.41
C SER A 160 9.45 -6.01 7.61
N ALA A 161 8.56 -7.01 7.74
CA ALA A 161 7.11 -6.80 7.79
C ALA A 161 6.67 -5.84 8.91
N PHE A 162 7.39 -5.83 10.03
CA PHE A 162 7.05 -5.04 11.22
C PHE A 162 7.88 -3.77 11.38
N GLN A 163 8.68 -3.42 10.36
CA GLN A 163 9.51 -2.20 10.36
C GLN A 163 8.88 -1.13 9.47
N HIS A 164 8.65 0.06 10.03
CA HIS A 164 8.18 1.21 9.29
C HIS A 164 9.20 2.34 9.36
N GLY A 165 9.64 2.84 8.19
CA GLY A 165 10.66 3.88 8.10
C GLY A 165 12.01 3.48 8.72
N GLY A 166 12.34 2.18 8.72
CA GLY A 166 13.57 1.65 9.31
C GLY A 166 13.59 1.61 10.84
N LYS A 167 12.45 1.80 11.48
CA LYS A 167 12.29 1.74 12.95
C LYS A 167 11.25 0.70 13.34
N TRP A 168 11.48 0.05 14.48
CA TRP A 168 10.51 -0.82 15.13
C TRP A 168 9.49 0.03 15.87
N ASP A 169 8.26 0.12 15.37
CA ASP A 169 7.15 0.80 16.05
C ASP A 169 5.99 -0.18 16.22
N VAL A 170 6.26 -1.22 16.99
CA VAL A 170 5.35 -2.36 17.20
C VAL A 170 4.02 -1.97 17.84
N ASP A 171 3.98 -0.83 18.52
CA ASP A 171 2.76 -0.36 19.17
C ASP A 171 1.82 0.38 18.19
N LYS A 172 2.34 0.74 17.01
CA LYS A 172 1.58 1.43 15.96
C LYS A 172 1.19 0.53 14.79
N VAL A 173 1.86 -0.61 14.61
CA VAL A 173 1.46 -1.54 13.55
C VAL A 173 0.09 -2.11 13.84
N CYS A 174 -0.79 -2.03 12.85
CA CYS A 174 -2.20 -2.43 13.02
C CYS A 174 -2.53 -3.67 12.20
N CYS A 175 -2.25 -3.62 10.93
CA CYS A 175 -3.07 -4.32 9.98
C CYS A 175 -2.21 -5.04 8.95
N VAL A 176 -2.70 -6.22 8.50
CA VAL A 176 -2.00 -7.03 7.52
C VAL A 176 -2.21 -6.47 6.13
N THR A 177 -1.10 -6.31 5.43
CA THR A 177 -1.07 -6.00 4.00
C THR A 177 -0.35 -7.10 3.25
N MET A 178 -0.59 -7.18 1.97
CA MET A 178 0.14 -8.04 1.06
C MET A 178 0.83 -7.19 -0.01
N PHE A 179 2.12 -7.45 -0.21
CA PHE A 179 2.86 -6.95 -1.35
C PHE A 179 2.74 -7.94 -2.50
N SER A 180 2.01 -7.59 -3.54
CA SER A 180 1.91 -8.41 -4.76
C SER A 180 3.11 -8.20 -5.70
N TYR A 181 3.69 -6.99 -5.69
CA TYR A 181 4.82 -6.64 -6.54
C TYR A 181 6.15 -7.15 -5.97
N ARG A 182 6.93 -7.87 -6.76
CA ARG A 182 8.30 -8.38 -6.51
C ARG A 182 8.50 -9.31 -5.31
N LYS A 183 7.84 -9.10 -4.16
CA LYS A 183 8.15 -9.87 -2.94
C LYS A 183 7.09 -10.92 -2.59
N ARG A 184 5.84 -10.72 -3.03
CA ARG A 184 4.74 -11.66 -2.81
C ARG A 184 4.70 -12.20 -1.38
N GLN A 185 4.58 -11.30 -0.41
CA GLN A 185 4.67 -11.61 1.02
C GLN A 185 3.77 -10.70 1.83
N PHE A 186 3.44 -11.12 3.04
CA PHE A 186 2.74 -10.27 4.00
C PHE A 186 3.64 -9.17 4.56
N SER A 187 3.05 -8.02 4.79
CA SER A 187 3.62 -6.91 5.53
C SER A 187 2.58 -6.36 6.49
N THR A 188 2.92 -5.28 7.18
CA THR A 188 1.98 -4.56 8.03
C THR A 188 1.86 -3.12 7.60
N SER A 189 0.75 -2.47 7.96
CA SER A 189 0.58 -1.03 7.89
C SER A 189 0.38 -0.44 9.28
N LEU A 190 0.54 0.87 9.40
CA LEU A 190 0.26 1.58 10.64
C LEU A 190 -1.25 1.72 10.88
N GLY A 191 -2.05 1.64 9.83
CA GLY A 191 -3.52 1.60 9.88
C GLY A 191 -4.19 2.76 10.60
N THR A 192 -3.42 3.82 10.90
CA THR A 192 -3.86 4.93 11.74
C THR A 192 -4.49 6.03 10.91
N GLY A 193 -5.71 6.42 11.28
CA GLY A 193 -6.39 7.58 10.68
C GLY A 193 -7.35 7.22 9.55
N ASP A 194 -7.79 8.26 8.84
CA ASP A 194 -8.78 8.16 7.77
C ASP A 194 -8.20 7.66 6.45
N THR A 195 -6.89 7.69 6.32
CA THR A 195 -6.14 7.27 5.12
C THR A 195 -4.86 6.56 5.52
N ASP A 196 -4.39 5.64 4.68
CA ASP A 196 -3.10 4.99 4.80
C ASP A 196 -2.30 5.18 3.51
N GLU A 197 -1.36 6.12 3.54
CA GLU A 197 -0.55 6.46 2.37
C GLU A 197 0.28 5.25 1.91
N GLY A 198 0.20 4.96 0.61
CA GLY A 198 0.91 3.83 -0.01
C GLY A 198 0.10 2.55 -0.14
N VAL A 199 -1.12 2.49 0.41
CA VAL A 199 -2.05 1.38 0.13
C VAL A 199 -2.72 1.63 -1.21
N ALA A 200 -2.68 0.64 -2.10
CA ALA A 200 -3.28 0.70 -3.44
C ALA A 200 -4.75 0.24 -3.44
N GLY A 201 -5.13 -0.61 -2.49
CA GLY A 201 -6.48 -1.16 -2.43
C GLY A 201 -6.65 -2.26 -1.39
N TYR A 202 -7.64 -3.10 -1.60
CA TYR A 202 -7.96 -4.21 -0.70
C TYR A 202 -8.42 -5.44 -1.47
N LEU A 203 -8.21 -6.60 -0.87
CA LEU A 203 -8.68 -7.88 -1.39
C LEU A 203 -10.00 -8.24 -0.74
N VAL A 204 -11.01 -8.51 -1.56
CA VAL A 204 -12.31 -9.03 -1.12
C VAL A 204 -12.33 -10.53 -1.35
N GLU A 205 -12.84 -11.25 -0.38
CA GLU A 205 -13.12 -12.67 -0.45
C GLU A 205 -14.63 -12.91 -0.30
N TYR A 206 -15.13 -13.93 -0.99
CA TYR A 206 -16.49 -14.42 -0.94
C TYR A 206 -16.45 -15.93 -0.73
N GLY A 207 -17.20 -16.42 0.23
CA GLY A 207 -17.28 -17.83 0.59
C GLY A 207 -17.65 -18.02 2.05
N GLU A 208 -17.93 -19.26 2.42
CA GLU A 208 -18.15 -19.69 3.81
C GLU A 208 -17.20 -20.86 4.07
N ASN A 209 -16.43 -20.78 5.14
CA ASN A 209 -15.62 -21.91 5.64
C ASN A 209 -16.47 -22.82 6.53
#